data_08c761ed7eab4806e5f2f522b5fd418a
#
_entry.id   08c761ed7eab4806e5f2f522b5fd418a
#
_cell.length_a   1.000
_cell.length_b   1.000
_cell.length_c   1.000
_cell.angle_alpha   90.00
_cell.angle_beta   90.00
_cell.angle_gamma   90.00
#
_symmetry.space_group_name_H-M   'P 1'
#
loop_
_entity.id
_entity.type
_entity.pdbx_description
1 polymer ?
#
loop_
_entity_poly.entity_id
_entity_poly.type
_entity_poly.pdbx_seq_one_letter_code
_entity_poly.pdbx_strand_id
1 'polypeptide(L)'
;MYVELVDETGQVPSEIIEQTKEVLAFAAKKLDLKESTEMSVTFVDNARSHELNLQYRETNRPTDVISLEYKPDESEFFFDEDMELPEELLEEMDPFIGELFISIDKAAEQAADYGHSIEREYGWLAVHGFLHINGYDHYTPEEESEMFALQEEILTAYGLTR
;
A
#
# COMPACT_ATOMS: atom_id res chain seq x y z
N MET A 1 10.54 -2.48 -8.28
CA MET A 1 9.09 -2.20 -8.31
C MET A 1 8.83 -0.81 -8.85
N TYR A 2 7.87 -0.68 -9.73
CA TYR A 2 7.44 0.62 -10.26
C TYR A 2 6.17 1.09 -9.53
N VAL A 3 6.19 2.32 -9.02
CA VAL A 3 5.04 2.93 -8.34
C VAL A 3 4.54 4.09 -9.19
N GLU A 4 3.32 3.98 -9.71
CA GLU A 4 2.65 5.09 -10.35
C GLU A 4 1.96 5.93 -9.26
N LEU A 5 2.28 7.21 -9.21
CA LEU A 5 1.80 8.11 -8.17
C LEU A 5 0.96 9.22 -8.78
N VAL A 6 -0.29 9.36 -8.30
CA VAL A 6 -1.22 10.40 -8.75
C VAL A 6 -1.68 11.20 -7.53
N ASP A 7 -1.61 12.52 -7.61
CA ASP A 7 -2.16 13.43 -6.60
C ASP A 7 -3.39 14.13 -7.17
N GLU A 8 -4.57 13.61 -6.86
CA GLU A 8 -5.84 14.22 -7.28
C GLU A 8 -6.08 15.59 -6.63
N THR A 9 -5.41 15.86 -5.50
CA THR A 9 -5.63 17.09 -4.73
C THR A 9 -4.75 18.25 -5.19
N GLY A 10 -3.60 17.95 -5.77
CA GLY A 10 -2.59 18.95 -6.11
C GLY A 10 -1.94 19.61 -4.90
N GLN A 11 -2.13 19.07 -3.70
CA GLN A 11 -1.67 19.67 -2.43
C GLN A 11 -0.52 18.92 -1.78
N VAL A 12 -0.13 17.77 -2.31
CA VAL A 12 0.94 16.96 -1.71
C VAL A 12 2.30 17.52 -2.13
N PRO A 13 3.18 17.86 -1.16
CA PRO A 13 4.53 18.32 -1.51
C PRO A 13 5.32 17.28 -2.29
N SER A 14 6.19 17.73 -3.18
CA SER A 14 7.02 16.85 -4.01
C SER A 14 7.92 15.95 -3.18
N GLU A 15 8.37 16.40 -2.02
CA GLU A 15 9.18 15.62 -1.08
C GLU A 15 8.41 14.41 -0.55
N ILE A 16 7.11 14.56 -0.29
CA ILE A 16 6.24 13.46 0.15
C ILE A 16 6.01 12.46 -0.98
N ILE A 17 5.82 12.95 -2.20
CA ILE A 17 5.66 12.09 -3.38
C ILE A 17 6.91 11.23 -3.58
N GLU A 18 8.09 11.83 -3.55
CA GLU A 18 9.37 11.12 -3.70
C GLU A 18 9.60 10.13 -2.55
N GLN A 19 9.32 10.55 -1.31
CA GLN A 19 9.43 9.69 -0.14
C GLN A 19 8.53 8.46 -0.26
N THR A 20 7.30 8.65 -0.72
CA THR A 20 6.34 7.55 -0.89
C THR A 20 6.86 6.51 -1.87
N LYS A 21 7.39 6.95 -3.01
CA LYS A 21 8.02 6.05 -3.99
C LYS A 21 9.21 5.31 -3.39
N GLU A 22 10.08 6.02 -2.70
CA GLU A 22 11.30 5.45 -2.12
C GLU A 22 11.01 4.44 -1.01
N VAL A 23 10.10 4.77 -0.08
CA VAL A 23 9.77 3.87 1.02
C VAL A 23 9.07 2.61 0.53
N LEU A 24 8.23 2.72 -0.49
CA LEU A 24 7.58 1.56 -1.09
C LEU A 24 8.57 0.68 -1.87
N ALA A 25 9.52 1.28 -2.58
CA ALA A 25 10.59 0.54 -3.23
C ALA A 25 11.46 -0.20 -2.21
N PHE A 26 11.76 0.43 -1.09
CA PHE A 26 12.50 -0.17 0.01
C PHE A 26 11.72 -1.35 0.62
N ALA A 27 10.42 -1.17 0.86
CA ALA A 27 9.54 -2.23 1.37
C ALA A 27 9.47 -3.42 0.39
N ALA A 28 9.42 -3.14 -0.91
CA ALA A 28 9.40 -4.18 -1.94
C ALA A 28 10.66 -5.04 -1.91
N LYS A 29 11.83 -4.42 -1.72
CA LYS A 29 13.09 -5.14 -1.58
C LYS A 29 13.10 -6.01 -0.32
N LYS A 30 12.55 -5.49 0.76
CA LYS A 30 12.46 -6.22 2.03
C LYS A 30 11.61 -7.47 1.90
N LEU A 31 10.55 -7.42 1.08
CA LEU A 31 9.68 -8.55 0.78
C LEU A 31 10.16 -9.41 -0.39
N ASP A 32 11.32 -9.08 -0.95
CA ASP A 32 11.93 -9.79 -2.08
C ASP A 32 11.02 -9.86 -3.31
N LEU A 33 10.32 -8.77 -3.60
CA LEU A 33 9.47 -8.68 -4.79
C LEU A 33 10.31 -8.47 -6.05
N LYS A 34 9.80 -8.95 -7.18
CA LYS A 34 10.45 -8.78 -8.49
C LYS A 34 10.53 -7.31 -8.88
N GLU A 35 11.59 -6.92 -9.58
CA GLU A 35 11.77 -5.56 -10.09
C GLU A 35 10.65 -5.13 -11.04
N SER A 36 10.04 -6.09 -11.75
CA SER A 36 8.93 -5.85 -12.67
C SER A 36 7.59 -5.58 -11.96
N THR A 37 7.51 -5.74 -10.65
CA THR A 37 6.28 -5.51 -9.88
C THR A 37 5.82 -4.07 -10.00
N GLU A 38 4.52 -3.85 -10.19
CA GLU A 38 3.91 -2.53 -10.33
C GLU A 38 2.77 -2.34 -9.35
N MET A 39 2.61 -1.11 -8.88
CA MET A 39 1.44 -0.70 -8.09
C MET A 39 1.14 0.77 -8.32
N SER A 40 -0.03 1.22 -7.92
CA SER A 40 -0.38 2.65 -7.96
C SER A 40 -0.74 3.18 -6.58
N VAL A 41 -0.45 4.46 -6.37
CA VAL A 41 -0.84 5.22 -5.18
C VAL A 41 -1.53 6.49 -5.64
N THR A 42 -2.72 6.75 -5.11
CA THR A 42 -3.47 7.98 -5.41
C THR A 42 -3.73 8.72 -4.10
N PHE A 43 -3.32 9.98 -4.04
CA PHE A 43 -3.66 10.85 -2.91
C PHE A 43 -5.00 11.51 -3.19
N VAL A 44 -5.90 11.45 -2.22
CA VAL A 44 -7.28 11.94 -2.31
C VAL A 44 -7.63 12.78 -1.09
N ASP A 45 -8.73 13.53 -1.16
CA ASP A 45 -9.31 14.22 0.00
C ASP A 45 -10.31 13.32 0.74
N ASN A 46 -10.85 13.81 1.86
CA ASN A 46 -11.83 13.06 2.65
C ASN A 46 -13.11 12.75 1.86
N ALA A 47 -13.58 13.67 1.02
CA ALA A 47 -14.79 13.45 0.22
C ALA A 47 -14.61 12.27 -0.75
N ARG A 48 -13.46 12.22 -1.42
CA ARG A 48 -13.14 11.12 -2.33
C ARG A 48 -12.88 9.81 -1.58
N SER A 49 -12.19 9.88 -0.45
CA SER A 49 -11.97 8.72 0.44
C SER A 49 -13.30 8.13 0.91
N HIS A 50 -14.26 8.98 1.27
CA HIS A 50 -15.60 8.57 1.65
C HIS A 50 -16.31 7.82 0.52
N GLU A 51 -16.30 8.37 -0.69
CA GLU A 51 -16.89 7.73 -1.88
C GLU A 51 -16.27 6.35 -2.13
N LEU A 52 -14.94 6.27 -2.09
CA LEU A 52 -14.22 5.02 -2.33
C LEU A 52 -14.48 3.99 -1.25
N ASN A 53 -14.55 4.40 0.01
CA ASN A 53 -14.82 3.52 1.13
C ASN A 53 -16.24 2.96 1.05
N LEU A 54 -17.21 3.77 0.62
CA LEU A 54 -18.58 3.33 0.38
C LEU A 54 -18.64 2.35 -0.79
N GLN A 55 -17.94 2.65 -1.89
CA GLN A 55 -17.95 1.84 -3.11
C GLN A 55 -17.29 0.47 -2.92
N TYR A 56 -16.12 0.45 -2.27
CA TYR A 56 -15.29 -0.77 -2.20
C TYR A 56 -15.42 -1.53 -0.87
N ARG A 57 -15.83 -0.86 0.20
CA ARG A 57 -15.91 -1.46 1.54
C ARG A 57 -17.29 -1.35 2.17
N GLU A 58 -18.24 -0.77 1.46
CA GLU A 58 -19.63 -0.56 1.92
C GLU A 58 -19.70 0.21 3.26
N THR A 59 -18.70 1.05 3.52
CA THR A 59 -18.58 1.83 4.77
C THR A 59 -18.83 3.30 4.47
N ASN A 60 -19.86 3.86 5.09
CA ASN A 60 -20.29 5.24 4.85
C ASN A 60 -19.54 6.24 5.73
N ARG A 61 -18.23 6.35 5.52
CA ARG A 61 -17.35 7.32 6.19
C ARG A 61 -16.02 7.42 5.45
N PRO A 62 -15.27 8.53 5.60
CA PRO A 62 -13.90 8.59 5.07
C PRO A 62 -12.96 7.69 5.88
N THR A 63 -11.90 7.23 5.25
CA THR A 63 -10.85 6.44 5.90
C THR A 63 -9.48 7.02 5.53
N ASP A 64 -8.44 6.60 6.23
CA ASP A 64 -7.06 7.06 6.02
C ASP A 64 -6.42 6.44 4.78
N VAL A 65 -6.52 5.11 4.62
CA VAL A 65 -5.96 4.40 3.48
C VAL A 65 -6.90 3.28 3.04
N ILE A 66 -7.06 3.16 1.73
CA ILE A 66 -7.77 2.03 1.10
C ILE A 66 -6.76 1.27 0.27
N SER A 67 -6.63 -0.02 0.54
CA SER A 67 -5.78 -0.92 -0.22
C SER A 67 -6.65 -1.88 -1.02
N LEU A 68 -6.44 -1.92 -2.34
CA LEU A 68 -7.13 -2.81 -3.25
C LEU A 68 -6.12 -3.78 -3.84
N GLU A 69 -6.15 -5.01 -3.36
CA GLU A 69 -5.30 -6.07 -3.87
C GLU A 69 -5.82 -6.52 -5.23
N TYR A 70 -4.93 -6.54 -6.22
CA TYR A 70 -5.24 -7.07 -7.54
C TYR A 70 -4.81 -8.52 -7.61
N LYS A 71 -5.77 -9.40 -7.86
CA LYS A 71 -5.52 -10.81 -8.14
C LYS A 71 -5.94 -11.09 -9.57
N PRO A 72 -5.05 -11.71 -10.40
CA PRO A 72 -5.47 -12.18 -11.71
C PRO A 72 -6.66 -13.12 -11.53
N ASP A 73 -7.60 -13.04 -12.45
CA ASP A 73 -8.77 -13.91 -12.43
C ASP A 73 -8.31 -15.36 -12.61
N GLU A 74 -8.32 -16.14 -11.53
CA GLU A 74 -7.93 -17.54 -11.52
C GLU A 74 -8.80 -18.40 -12.46
N SER A 75 -9.97 -17.91 -12.85
CA SER A 75 -10.87 -18.61 -13.77
C SER A 75 -10.36 -18.64 -15.22
N GLU A 76 -9.44 -17.77 -15.60
CA GLU A 76 -8.81 -17.74 -16.92
C GLU A 76 -7.68 -18.76 -17.05
N PHE A 77 -7.19 -19.27 -15.92
CA PHE A 77 -6.08 -20.19 -15.88
C PHE A 77 -6.53 -21.48 -15.18
N PHE A 78 -6.68 -22.57 -15.95
CA PHE A 78 -6.92 -23.88 -15.38
C PHE A 78 -5.63 -24.44 -14.81
N PHE A 79 -5.30 -24.04 -13.55
CA PHE A 79 -4.16 -24.61 -12.86
C PHE A 79 -4.59 -25.60 -11.79
N ASP A 80 -3.98 -26.77 -11.84
CA ASP A 80 -3.95 -27.68 -10.71
C ASP A 80 -3.03 -27.05 -9.66
N GLU A 81 -3.44 -27.05 -8.39
CA GLU A 81 -2.66 -26.48 -7.26
C GLU A 81 -1.24 -27.09 -7.16
N ASP A 82 -1.04 -28.26 -7.74
CA ASP A 82 0.23 -28.98 -7.76
C ASP A 82 1.09 -28.67 -9.00
N MET A 83 0.66 -27.79 -9.90
CA MET A 83 1.43 -27.43 -11.09
C MET A 83 2.40 -26.29 -10.80
N GLU A 84 3.69 -26.56 -10.97
CA GLU A 84 4.69 -25.50 -11.05
C GLU A 84 4.54 -24.79 -12.41
N LEU A 85 4.28 -23.49 -12.36
CA LEU A 85 4.20 -22.66 -13.56
C LEU A 85 5.59 -22.48 -14.17
N PRO A 86 5.75 -22.65 -15.50
CA PRO A 86 7.01 -22.30 -16.16
C PRO A 86 7.36 -20.84 -15.91
N GLU A 87 8.64 -20.54 -15.70
CA GLU A 87 9.13 -19.16 -15.52
C GLU A 87 8.63 -18.22 -16.61
N GLU A 88 8.55 -18.69 -17.84
CA GLU A 88 8.06 -17.94 -18.99
C GLU A 88 6.60 -17.49 -18.81
N LEU A 89 5.74 -18.31 -18.22
CA LEU A 89 4.35 -17.97 -17.92
C LEU A 89 4.24 -16.99 -16.74
N LEU A 90 5.13 -17.13 -15.75
CA LEU A 90 5.19 -16.18 -14.62
C LEU A 90 5.64 -14.81 -15.06
N GLU A 91 6.52 -14.71 -16.06
CA GLU A 91 6.97 -13.45 -16.64
C GLU A 91 5.88 -12.78 -17.49
N GLU A 92 4.97 -13.56 -18.08
CA GLU A 92 3.84 -13.05 -18.86
C GLU A 92 2.65 -12.62 -17.99
N MET A 93 2.64 -12.96 -16.69
CA MET A 93 1.58 -12.52 -15.77
C MET A 93 1.68 -11.03 -15.51
N ASP A 94 0.52 -10.38 -15.41
CA ASP A 94 0.43 -8.95 -15.12
C ASP A 94 1.22 -8.64 -13.83
N PRO A 95 2.25 -7.78 -13.90
CA PRO A 95 3.06 -7.43 -12.73
C PRO A 95 2.34 -6.52 -11.72
N PHE A 96 1.13 -6.07 -12.04
CA PHE A 96 0.37 -5.13 -11.20
C PHE A 96 -0.24 -5.84 -10.00
N ILE A 97 0.10 -5.38 -8.78
CA ILE A 97 -0.31 -6.04 -7.54
C ILE A 97 -1.45 -5.33 -6.82
N GLY A 98 -1.68 -4.06 -7.07
CA GLY A 98 -2.78 -3.36 -6.42
C GLY A 98 -2.68 -1.85 -6.43
N GLU A 99 -3.66 -1.22 -5.76
CA GLU A 99 -3.77 0.23 -5.65
C GLU A 99 -3.94 0.66 -4.21
N LEU A 100 -3.33 1.80 -3.87
CA LEU A 100 -3.56 2.49 -2.60
C LEU A 100 -4.22 3.83 -2.87
N PHE A 101 -5.20 4.18 -2.03
CA PHE A 101 -5.78 5.51 -1.96
C PHE A 101 -5.52 6.05 -0.56
N ILE A 102 -4.80 7.17 -0.46
CA ILE A 102 -4.41 7.78 0.82
C ILE A 102 -5.12 9.13 0.95
N SER A 103 -5.89 9.31 2.03
CA SER A 103 -6.53 10.59 2.33
C SER A 103 -5.52 11.56 2.93
N ILE A 104 -5.30 12.68 2.26
CA ILE A 104 -4.41 13.74 2.76
C ILE A 104 -4.97 14.40 4.03
N ASP A 105 -6.29 14.52 4.12
CA ASP A 105 -6.96 15.10 5.29
C ASP A 105 -6.79 14.21 6.52
N LYS A 106 -6.97 12.90 6.36
CA LYS A 106 -6.75 11.94 7.45
C LYS A 106 -5.28 11.84 7.84
N ALA A 107 -4.37 11.91 6.88
CA ALA A 107 -2.93 11.91 7.17
C ALA A 107 -2.54 13.10 8.04
N ALA A 108 -3.02 14.30 7.71
CA ALA A 108 -2.76 15.51 8.50
C ALA A 108 -3.38 15.43 9.90
N GLU A 109 -4.62 14.97 9.99
CA GLU A 109 -5.33 14.79 11.26
C GLU A 109 -4.61 13.80 12.18
N GLN A 110 -4.23 12.63 11.66
CA GLN A 110 -3.55 11.59 12.43
C GLN A 110 -2.14 12.01 12.85
N ALA A 111 -1.39 12.69 11.98
CA ALA A 111 -0.08 13.21 12.34
C ALA A 111 -0.16 14.15 13.53
N ALA A 112 -1.14 15.05 13.53
CA ALA A 112 -1.38 15.96 14.65
C ALA A 112 -1.80 15.22 15.92
N ASP A 113 -2.74 14.27 15.82
CA ASP A 113 -3.30 13.53 16.96
C ASP A 113 -2.26 12.63 17.63
N TYR A 114 -1.37 12.01 16.84
CA TYR A 114 -0.35 11.09 17.36
C TYR A 114 0.98 11.77 17.67
N GLY A 115 1.12 13.07 17.36
CA GLY A 115 2.37 13.80 17.57
C GLY A 115 3.52 13.34 16.69
N HIS A 116 3.22 12.84 15.49
CA HIS A 116 4.22 12.47 14.48
C HIS A 116 4.46 13.61 13.50
N SER A 117 5.59 13.54 12.78
CA SER A 117 5.76 14.34 11.57
C SER A 117 4.79 13.87 10.49
N ILE A 118 4.45 14.77 9.57
CA ILE A 118 3.60 14.41 8.42
C ILE A 118 4.31 13.39 7.50
N GLU A 119 5.63 13.48 7.39
CA GLU A 119 6.47 12.54 6.64
C GLU A 119 6.31 11.12 7.20
N ARG A 120 6.37 10.97 8.49
CA ARG A 120 6.18 9.68 9.17
C ARG A 120 4.79 9.12 8.92
N GLU A 121 3.76 9.95 9.02
CA GLU A 121 2.37 9.51 8.83
C GLU A 121 2.13 9.02 7.42
N TYR A 122 2.59 9.74 6.39
CA TYR A 122 2.49 9.28 5.01
C TYR A 122 3.26 7.98 4.79
N GLY A 123 4.45 7.87 5.36
CA GLY A 123 5.24 6.63 5.28
C GLY A 123 4.51 5.46 5.94
N TRP A 124 3.94 5.69 7.10
CA TRP A 124 3.17 4.68 7.84
C TRP A 124 1.97 4.17 7.02
N LEU A 125 1.17 5.10 6.49
CA LEU A 125 -0.01 4.75 5.69
C LEU A 125 0.35 4.00 4.41
N ALA A 126 1.39 4.44 3.71
CA ALA A 126 1.85 3.80 2.49
C ALA A 126 2.33 2.37 2.75
N VAL A 127 3.20 2.18 3.74
CA VAL A 127 3.73 0.86 4.09
C VAL A 127 2.62 -0.06 4.61
N HIS A 128 1.74 0.47 5.46
CA HIS A 128 0.62 -0.29 6.01
C HIS A 128 -0.29 -0.85 4.89
N GLY A 129 -0.71 0.00 3.96
CA GLY A 129 -1.51 -0.41 2.81
C GLY A 129 -0.78 -1.36 1.87
N PHE A 130 0.52 -1.14 1.67
CA PHE A 130 1.36 -2.03 0.87
C PHE A 130 1.47 -3.43 1.46
N LEU A 131 1.61 -3.54 2.78
CA LEU A 131 1.64 -4.84 3.45
C LEU A 131 0.31 -5.58 3.31
N HIS A 132 -0.81 -4.86 3.40
CA HIS A 132 -2.13 -5.47 3.15
C HIS A 132 -2.23 -6.03 1.72
N ILE A 133 -1.75 -5.30 0.72
CA ILE A 133 -1.71 -5.77 -0.68
C ILE A 133 -0.91 -7.07 -0.79
N ASN A 134 0.13 -7.23 0.03
CA ASN A 134 0.99 -8.42 0.02
C ASN A 134 0.53 -9.52 0.99
N GLY A 135 -0.70 -9.44 1.48
CA GLY A 135 -1.33 -10.50 2.25
C GLY A 135 -1.16 -10.42 3.75
N TYR A 136 -0.54 -9.37 4.28
CA TYR A 136 -0.45 -9.17 5.73
C TYR A 136 -1.75 -8.59 6.27
N ASP A 137 -2.22 -9.14 7.37
CA ASP A 137 -3.44 -8.70 8.04
C ASP A 137 -3.22 -8.56 9.54
N HIS A 138 -4.23 -8.07 10.26
CA HIS A 138 -4.18 -7.89 11.72
C HIS A 138 -5.47 -8.39 12.39
N TYR A 139 -6.02 -9.51 11.89
CA TYR A 139 -7.24 -10.12 12.42
C TYR A 139 -6.97 -10.92 13.70
N THR A 140 -5.78 -11.45 13.88
CA THR A 140 -5.38 -12.15 15.11
C THR A 140 -4.24 -11.38 15.80
N PRO A 141 -4.03 -11.55 17.13
CA PRO A 141 -2.90 -10.91 17.82
C PRO A 141 -1.54 -11.27 17.24
N GLU A 142 -1.36 -12.49 16.77
CA GLU A 142 -0.11 -12.94 16.14
C GLU A 142 0.12 -12.24 14.78
N GLU A 143 -0.91 -12.16 13.96
CA GLU A 143 -0.86 -11.48 12.66
C GLU A 143 -0.59 -9.98 12.83
N GLU A 144 -1.26 -9.34 13.78
CA GLU A 144 -1.06 -7.93 14.12
C GLU A 144 0.37 -7.67 14.56
N SER A 145 0.89 -8.49 15.46
CA SER A 145 2.26 -8.38 15.97
C SER A 145 3.29 -8.52 14.86
N GLU A 146 3.11 -9.49 13.97
CA GLU A 146 4.00 -9.74 12.81
C GLU A 146 3.97 -8.57 11.84
N MET A 147 2.77 -8.10 11.47
CA MET A 147 2.60 -7.00 10.53
C MET A 147 3.20 -5.70 11.08
N PHE A 148 2.91 -5.34 12.32
CA PHE A 148 3.41 -4.10 12.92
C PHE A 148 4.91 -4.14 13.16
N ALA A 149 5.47 -5.30 13.52
CA ALA A 149 6.91 -5.46 13.65
C ALA A 149 7.62 -5.24 12.32
N LEU A 150 7.12 -5.82 11.24
CA LEU A 150 7.65 -5.64 9.90
C LEU A 150 7.51 -4.18 9.44
N GLN A 151 6.38 -3.55 9.70
CA GLN A 151 6.13 -2.16 9.36
C GLN A 151 7.12 -1.23 10.06
N GLU A 152 7.34 -1.39 11.36
CA GLU A 152 8.32 -0.61 12.12
C GLU A 152 9.75 -0.86 11.64
N GLU A 153 10.08 -2.10 11.30
CA GLU A 153 11.40 -2.45 10.74
C GLU A 153 11.65 -1.70 9.43
N ILE A 154 10.68 -1.69 8.53
CA ILE A 154 10.77 -0.99 7.24
C ILE A 154 10.93 0.52 7.44
N LEU A 155 10.06 1.11 8.26
CA LEU A 155 10.08 2.55 8.51
C LEU A 155 11.37 3.00 9.19
N THR A 156 11.83 2.27 10.20
CA THR A 156 13.06 2.58 10.93
C THR A 156 14.28 2.45 10.02
N ALA A 157 14.37 1.39 9.23
CA ALA A 157 15.48 1.17 8.32
C ALA A 157 15.54 2.22 7.21
N TYR A 158 14.38 2.70 6.76
CA TYR A 158 14.30 3.80 5.79
C TYR A 158 14.67 5.16 6.40
N GLY A 159 14.46 5.34 7.71
CA GLY A 159 14.77 6.58 8.43
C GLY A 159 13.56 7.36 8.92
N LEU A 160 12.36 6.77 8.89
CA LEU A 160 11.13 7.38 9.38
C LEU A 160 10.83 6.88 10.80
N THR A 161 11.62 7.31 11.76
CA THR A 161 11.44 6.99 13.18
C THR A 161 10.48 7.97 13.85
N ARG A 162 9.92 7.53 14.97
CA ARG A 162 9.16 8.42 15.84
C ARG A 162 10.05 9.47 16.50
#